data_c30f6e5f7ce38ba39b7d6fb33bff51bc
#
_entry.id   c30f6e5f7ce38ba39b7d6fb33bff51bc
#
_cell.length_a   1.000
_cell.length_b   1.000
_cell.length_c   1.000
_cell.angle_alpha   90.00
_cell.angle_beta   90.00
_cell.angle_gamma   90.00
#
_symmetry.space_group_name_H-M   'P 1'
#
loop_
_entity.id
_entity.type
_entity.pdbx_description
1 polymer ?
#
loop_
_entity_poly.entity_id
_entity_poly.type
_entity_poly.pdbx_seq_one_letter_code
_entity_poly.pdbx_strand_id
1 'polypeptide(L)'
;REYEAYKGQRLKMEESLRTQIPIIKELLAVLEIPALEKEGFEADDLIGTYAKQAVKKGLEVELVTGDRDAFQLVEPGIIVKYTRKGITETDTIDVDYILNRYQLTPEQLIDLKGLMGDSSDNIPGIPGFGEKTALKYLHRFGSIDGIYEGIDQIERSRDRELLLRYRDQAYLSRKLATIVTDLETPIAIEECCRRKPYDHQKLLDFCVKYEFKSLVKRFSQDGEDRLEAGFGNLAPLEYTIQPIDASGSDSVAERLSSARRCAIQFLTAGNGKLLGLGLSDLK
;
A
#
# COMPACT_ATOMS: atom_id res chain seq x y z
N ARG A 1 -23.04 -4.15 10.59
CA ARG A 1 -22.76 -3.98 9.15
C ARG A 1 -24.02 -3.42 8.48
N GLU A 2 -23.93 -2.32 7.75
CA GLU A 2 -25.08 -1.67 7.11
C GLU A 2 -25.62 -2.46 5.91
N TYR A 3 -24.85 -3.40 5.37
CA TYR A 3 -25.25 -4.29 4.27
C TYR A 3 -24.81 -5.72 4.56
N GLU A 4 -25.76 -6.56 4.94
CA GLU A 4 -25.50 -7.93 5.38
C GLU A 4 -24.90 -8.82 4.28
N ALA A 5 -25.25 -8.55 3.02
CA ALA A 5 -24.76 -9.30 1.87
C ALA A 5 -23.32 -8.94 1.44
N TYR A 6 -22.74 -7.84 1.97
CA TYR A 6 -21.37 -7.43 1.66
C TYR A 6 -20.36 -8.53 2.04
N LYS A 7 -19.55 -8.95 1.07
CA LYS A 7 -18.59 -10.07 1.18
C LYS A 7 -19.23 -11.40 1.63
N GLY A 8 -20.58 -11.50 1.60
CA GLY A 8 -21.30 -12.69 2.06
C GLY A 8 -21.08 -13.95 1.21
N GLN A 9 -20.63 -13.79 -0.04
CA GLN A 9 -20.34 -14.90 -0.96
C GLN A 9 -18.91 -15.43 -0.84
N ARG A 10 -18.04 -14.81 -0.04
CA ARG A 10 -16.66 -15.28 0.14
C ARG A 10 -16.67 -16.66 0.80
N LEU A 11 -16.00 -17.60 0.17
CA LEU A 11 -15.80 -18.93 0.73
C LEU A 11 -15.01 -18.81 2.04
N LYS A 12 -15.33 -19.69 3.01
CA LYS A 12 -14.52 -19.78 4.22
C LYS A 12 -13.11 -20.21 3.84
N MET A 13 -12.12 -19.56 4.45
CA MET A 13 -10.72 -19.94 4.31
C MET A 13 -10.55 -21.40 4.73
N GLU A 14 -9.83 -22.18 3.92
CA GLU A 14 -9.50 -23.57 4.27
C GLU A 14 -8.74 -23.64 5.60
N GLU A 15 -9.02 -24.67 6.39
CA GLU A 15 -8.41 -24.83 7.72
C GLU A 15 -6.88 -24.93 7.63
N SER A 16 -6.35 -25.59 6.59
CA SER A 16 -4.92 -25.69 6.30
C SER A 16 -4.24 -24.32 6.13
N LEU A 17 -4.92 -23.36 5.52
CA LEU A 17 -4.43 -21.99 5.36
C LEU A 17 -4.65 -21.17 6.63
N ARG A 18 -5.78 -21.35 7.29
CA ARG A 18 -6.13 -20.65 8.52
C ARG A 18 -5.11 -20.90 9.64
N THR A 19 -4.61 -22.14 9.76
CA THR A 19 -3.57 -22.50 10.74
C THR A 19 -2.22 -21.85 10.46
N GLN A 20 -1.96 -21.35 9.26
CA GLN A 20 -0.72 -20.66 8.89
C GLN A 20 -0.72 -19.17 9.28
N ILE A 21 -1.87 -18.54 9.45
CA ILE A 21 -1.95 -17.12 9.79
C ILE A 21 -1.21 -16.79 11.11
N PRO A 22 -1.37 -17.54 12.20
CA PRO A 22 -0.59 -17.32 13.43
C PRO A 22 0.92 -17.46 13.20
N ILE A 23 1.35 -18.38 12.33
CA ILE A 23 2.78 -18.59 12.00
C ILE A 23 3.34 -17.36 11.27
N ILE A 24 2.58 -16.77 10.34
CA ILE A 24 2.97 -15.53 9.66
C ILE A 24 3.12 -14.40 10.68
N LYS A 25 2.18 -14.27 11.62
CA LYS A 25 2.25 -13.24 12.68
C LYS A 25 3.47 -13.45 13.59
N GLU A 26 3.78 -14.69 13.94
CA GLU A 26 4.99 -15.05 14.69
C GLU A 26 6.26 -14.65 13.93
N LEU A 27 6.32 -14.92 12.60
CA LEU A 27 7.45 -14.51 11.78
C LEU A 27 7.61 -12.98 11.73
N LEU A 28 6.53 -12.25 11.55
CA LEU A 28 6.57 -10.78 11.54
C LEU A 28 7.08 -10.23 12.89
N ALA A 29 6.65 -10.83 14.00
CA ALA A 29 7.13 -10.47 15.34
C ALA A 29 8.63 -10.76 15.50
N VAL A 30 9.12 -11.92 15.02
CA VAL A 30 10.55 -12.25 15.03
C VAL A 30 11.36 -11.28 14.18
N LEU A 31 10.80 -10.79 13.07
CA LEU A 31 11.41 -9.81 12.18
C LEU A 31 11.25 -8.35 12.66
N GLU A 32 10.63 -8.12 13.82
CA GLU A 32 10.30 -6.79 14.35
C GLU A 32 9.48 -5.93 13.35
N ILE A 33 8.66 -6.59 12.52
CA ILE A 33 7.76 -5.94 11.56
C ILE A 33 6.38 -5.78 12.21
N PRO A 34 5.86 -4.56 12.35
CA PRO A 34 4.54 -4.34 12.92
C PRO A 34 3.44 -5.00 12.08
N ALA A 35 2.63 -5.87 12.70
CA ALA A 35 1.42 -6.41 12.13
C ALA A 35 0.23 -5.79 12.86
N LEU A 36 -0.59 -5.02 12.15
CA LEU A 36 -1.64 -4.20 12.74
C LEU A 36 -3.02 -4.74 12.41
N GLU A 37 -3.87 -4.76 13.40
CA GLU A 37 -5.27 -5.14 13.28
C GLU A 37 -6.13 -4.18 14.10
N LYS A 38 -7.33 -3.89 13.61
CA LYS A 38 -8.35 -3.14 14.34
C LYS A 38 -9.70 -3.82 14.19
N GLU A 39 -10.30 -4.22 15.29
CA GLU A 39 -11.60 -4.89 15.28
C GLU A 39 -12.67 -3.98 14.66
N GLY A 40 -13.51 -4.56 13.80
CA GLY A 40 -14.59 -3.85 13.13
C GLY A 40 -14.21 -3.14 11.84
N PHE A 41 -12.91 -3.09 11.49
CA PHE A 41 -12.40 -2.43 10.28
C PHE A 41 -11.66 -3.43 9.38
N GLU A 42 -11.55 -3.09 8.11
CA GLU A 42 -10.79 -3.88 7.15
C GLU A 42 -9.31 -3.46 7.13
N ALA A 43 -8.45 -4.33 6.61
CA ALA A 43 -7.03 -4.02 6.47
C ALA A 43 -6.81 -2.77 5.60
N ASP A 44 -7.62 -2.61 4.56
CA ASP A 44 -7.54 -1.48 3.62
C ASP A 44 -7.84 -0.14 4.31
N ASP A 45 -8.74 -0.13 5.32
CA ASP A 45 -9.02 1.07 6.12
C ASP A 45 -7.80 1.48 6.96
N LEU A 46 -7.09 0.51 7.55
CA LEU A 46 -5.85 0.77 8.26
C LEU A 46 -4.75 1.24 7.32
N ILE A 47 -4.58 0.57 6.18
CA ILE A 47 -3.60 0.93 5.15
C ILE A 47 -3.85 2.36 4.68
N GLY A 48 -5.09 2.70 4.33
CA GLY A 48 -5.46 4.05 3.90
C GLY A 48 -5.22 5.10 4.97
N THR A 49 -5.58 4.79 6.21
CA THR A 49 -5.36 5.70 7.35
C THR A 49 -3.88 5.97 7.58
N TYR A 50 -3.04 4.93 7.63
CA TYR A 50 -1.60 5.10 7.81
C TYR A 50 -0.94 5.81 6.63
N ALA A 51 -1.36 5.52 5.40
CA ALA A 51 -0.87 6.20 4.20
C ALA A 51 -1.13 7.71 4.27
N LYS A 52 -2.36 8.11 4.59
CA LYS A 52 -2.71 9.53 4.73
C LYS A 52 -1.98 10.21 5.91
N GLN A 53 -1.76 9.51 7.02
CA GLN A 53 -0.96 10.04 8.14
C GLN A 53 0.51 10.23 7.75
N ALA A 54 1.09 9.29 6.99
CA ALA A 54 2.47 9.35 6.53
C ALA A 54 2.71 10.55 5.61
N VAL A 55 1.86 10.75 4.61
CA VAL A 55 1.96 11.90 3.69
C VAL A 55 1.81 13.23 4.42
N LYS A 56 0.88 13.34 5.38
CA LYS A 56 0.74 14.55 6.21
C LYS A 56 2.01 14.90 6.98
N LYS A 57 2.91 13.92 7.20
CA LYS A 57 4.22 14.10 7.84
C LYS A 57 5.37 14.22 6.85
N GLY A 58 5.06 14.35 5.56
CA GLY A 58 6.05 14.52 4.50
C GLY A 58 6.76 13.22 4.09
N LEU A 59 6.21 12.05 4.44
CA LEU A 59 6.74 10.75 4.02
C LEU A 59 6.16 10.35 2.66
N GLU A 60 6.96 9.68 1.84
CA GLU A 60 6.49 8.99 0.65
C GLU A 60 6.01 7.58 1.02
N VAL A 61 4.93 7.14 0.39
CA VAL A 61 4.25 5.88 0.70
C VAL A 61 4.17 4.99 -0.53
N GLU A 62 4.65 3.76 -0.39
CA GLU A 62 4.45 2.70 -1.35
C GLU A 62 3.52 1.63 -0.75
N LEU A 63 2.32 1.50 -1.30
CA LEU A 63 1.36 0.46 -0.93
C LEU A 63 1.58 -0.77 -1.81
N VAL A 64 2.01 -1.89 -1.22
CA VAL A 64 2.21 -3.15 -1.96
C VAL A 64 0.98 -4.03 -1.76
N THR A 65 0.19 -4.20 -2.81
CA THR A 65 -1.06 -4.97 -2.73
C THR A 65 -1.43 -5.60 -4.07
N GLY A 66 -2.20 -6.68 -4.04
CA GLY A 66 -2.91 -7.25 -5.20
C GLY A 66 -4.36 -6.77 -5.31
N ASP A 67 -4.79 -5.83 -4.46
CA ASP A 67 -6.14 -5.28 -4.49
C ASP A 67 -6.18 -3.94 -5.23
N ARG A 68 -7.08 -3.84 -6.21
CA ARG A 68 -7.29 -2.61 -6.99
C ARG A 68 -8.04 -1.54 -6.23
N ASP A 69 -8.67 -1.89 -5.12
CA ASP A 69 -9.39 -0.92 -4.31
C ASP A 69 -8.45 0.11 -3.70
N ALA A 70 -7.20 -0.27 -3.45
CA ALA A 70 -6.15 0.63 -3.02
C ALA A 70 -5.83 1.76 -4.04
N PHE A 71 -6.25 1.63 -5.31
CA PHE A 71 -6.01 2.69 -6.32
C PHE A 71 -6.69 4.01 -5.96
N GLN A 72 -7.80 3.97 -5.21
CA GLN A 72 -8.47 5.16 -4.69
C GLN A 72 -7.63 5.97 -3.70
N LEU A 73 -6.58 5.35 -3.12
CA LEU A 73 -5.69 5.98 -2.14
C LEU A 73 -4.55 6.75 -2.78
N VAL A 74 -4.34 6.57 -4.10
CA VAL A 74 -3.25 7.21 -4.85
C VAL A 74 -3.42 8.73 -4.85
N GLU A 75 -2.36 9.42 -4.48
CA GLU A 75 -2.25 10.88 -4.51
C GLU A 75 -0.76 11.28 -4.56
N PRO A 76 -0.42 12.57 -4.70
CA PRO A 76 0.97 13.00 -4.54
C PRO A 76 1.55 12.53 -3.20
N GLY A 77 2.59 11.69 -3.25
CA GLY A 77 3.20 11.06 -2.07
C GLY A 77 2.67 9.65 -1.74
N ILE A 78 1.63 9.15 -2.42
CA ILE A 78 1.16 7.76 -2.29
C ILE A 78 1.11 7.09 -3.66
N ILE A 79 1.86 6.00 -3.83
CA ILE A 79 1.78 5.13 -5.00
C ILE A 79 1.42 3.70 -4.59
N VAL A 80 0.82 2.95 -5.51
CA VAL A 80 0.52 1.54 -5.31
C VAL A 80 1.44 0.69 -6.18
N LYS A 81 2.15 -0.26 -5.58
CA LYS A 81 2.85 -1.36 -6.25
C LYS A 81 1.89 -2.53 -6.37
N TYR A 82 1.17 -2.56 -7.48
CA TYR A 82 0.17 -3.59 -7.76
C TYR A 82 0.84 -4.89 -8.21
N THR A 83 0.63 -5.96 -7.45
CA THR A 83 1.23 -7.28 -7.75
C THR A 83 0.38 -8.03 -8.77
N ARG A 84 0.95 -8.36 -9.94
CA ARG A 84 0.27 -9.14 -11.00
C ARG A 84 0.45 -10.64 -10.81
N LYS A 85 1.70 -11.06 -10.58
CA LYS A 85 2.05 -12.47 -10.44
C LYS A 85 3.11 -12.64 -9.35
N GLY A 86 2.68 -13.17 -8.21
CA GLY A 86 3.53 -13.21 -7.03
C GLY A 86 3.93 -11.79 -6.59
N ILE A 87 5.13 -11.65 -6.05
CA ILE A 87 5.68 -10.36 -5.59
C ILE A 87 6.74 -9.80 -6.57
N THR A 88 7.08 -10.54 -7.63
CA THR A 88 8.18 -10.20 -8.55
C THR A 88 7.74 -9.33 -9.71
N GLU A 89 6.49 -9.44 -10.15
CA GLU A 89 5.95 -8.62 -11.24
C GLU A 89 4.96 -7.61 -10.65
N THR A 90 5.39 -6.36 -10.56
CA THR A 90 4.58 -5.26 -10.03
C THR A 90 4.43 -4.15 -11.04
N ASP A 91 3.22 -3.58 -11.13
CA ASP A 91 2.99 -2.31 -11.81
C ASP A 91 3.01 -1.18 -10.80
N THR A 92 3.59 -0.06 -11.16
CA THR A 92 3.46 1.16 -10.37
C THR A 92 2.21 1.91 -10.80
N ILE A 93 1.32 2.12 -9.86
CA ILE A 93 0.07 2.85 -10.05
C ILE A 93 0.21 4.17 -9.32
N ASP A 94 0.30 5.22 -10.08
CA ASP A 94 0.33 6.61 -9.66
C ASP A 94 -0.87 7.38 -10.25
N VAL A 95 -0.95 8.68 -10.01
CA VAL A 95 -2.02 9.54 -10.54
C VAL A 95 -2.05 9.51 -12.06
N ASP A 96 -0.89 9.55 -12.71
CA ASP A 96 -0.78 9.56 -14.17
C ASP A 96 -1.26 8.24 -14.77
N TYR A 97 -0.95 7.12 -14.14
CA TYR A 97 -1.47 5.82 -14.56
C TYR A 97 -3.01 5.80 -14.54
N ILE A 98 -3.62 6.29 -13.46
CA ILE A 98 -5.08 6.30 -13.31
C ILE A 98 -5.72 7.23 -14.35
N LEU A 99 -5.19 8.43 -14.52
CA LEU A 99 -5.63 9.38 -15.52
C LEU A 99 -5.51 8.81 -16.95
N ASN A 100 -4.39 8.17 -17.28
CA ASN A 100 -4.19 7.60 -18.61
C ASN A 100 -5.10 6.38 -18.86
N ARG A 101 -5.35 5.56 -17.83
CA ARG A 101 -6.09 4.29 -17.97
C ARG A 101 -7.61 4.49 -17.93
N TYR A 102 -8.09 5.36 -17.05
CA TYR A 102 -9.52 5.53 -16.76
C TYR A 102 -10.05 6.91 -17.16
N GLN A 103 -9.16 7.89 -17.39
CA GLN A 103 -9.52 9.30 -17.56
C GLN A 103 -10.33 9.85 -16.37
N LEU A 104 -9.99 9.36 -15.18
CA LEU A 104 -10.58 9.71 -13.90
C LEU A 104 -9.48 10.07 -12.91
N THR A 105 -9.84 10.83 -11.87
CA THR A 105 -8.98 10.97 -10.69
C THR A 105 -9.07 9.74 -9.79
N PRO A 106 -8.09 9.50 -8.90
CA PRO A 106 -8.17 8.39 -7.95
C PRO A 106 -9.48 8.36 -7.13
N GLU A 107 -9.96 9.50 -6.67
CA GLU A 107 -11.21 9.61 -5.91
C GLU A 107 -12.42 9.20 -6.74
N GLN A 108 -12.43 9.49 -8.04
CA GLN A 108 -13.53 9.11 -8.93
C GLN A 108 -13.63 7.60 -9.17
N LEU A 109 -12.60 6.82 -8.83
CA LEU A 109 -12.68 5.36 -8.88
C LEU A 109 -13.70 4.79 -7.87
N ILE A 110 -13.96 5.51 -6.79
CA ILE A 110 -15.00 5.16 -5.81
C ILE A 110 -16.38 5.28 -6.48
N ASP A 111 -16.61 6.37 -7.20
CA ASP A 111 -17.84 6.58 -7.96
C ASP A 111 -18.01 5.58 -9.10
N LEU A 112 -16.90 5.20 -9.76
CA LEU A 112 -16.90 4.14 -10.76
C LEU A 112 -17.43 2.84 -10.17
N LYS A 113 -16.92 2.42 -9.01
CA LYS A 113 -17.41 1.24 -8.28
C LYS A 113 -18.84 1.41 -7.77
N GLY A 114 -19.21 2.60 -7.32
CA GLY A 114 -20.58 2.92 -6.91
C GLY A 114 -21.60 2.67 -8.02
N LEU A 115 -21.24 3.00 -9.27
CA LEU A 115 -22.11 2.79 -10.43
C LEU A 115 -22.08 1.36 -10.96
N MET A 116 -20.89 0.78 -11.18
CA MET A 116 -20.77 -0.55 -11.80
C MET A 116 -20.95 -1.70 -10.82
N GLY A 117 -20.78 -1.46 -9.52
CA GLY A 117 -20.69 -2.48 -8.50
C GLY A 117 -19.37 -3.26 -8.53
N ASP A 118 -19.26 -4.23 -7.63
CA ASP A 118 -18.16 -5.20 -7.58
C ASP A 118 -18.69 -6.56 -7.16
N SER A 119 -18.65 -7.53 -8.08
CA SER A 119 -19.12 -8.88 -7.82
C SER A 119 -18.25 -9.65 -6.82
N SER A 120 -16.95 -9.33 -6.71
CA SER A 120 -16.03 -10.01 -5.78
C SER A 120 -16.37 -9.70 -4.32
N ASP A 121 -16.86 -8.48 -4.06
CA ASP A 121 -17.24 -8.01 -2.74
C ASP A 121 -18.76 -7.94 -2.53
N ASN A 122 -19.50 -8.41 -3.55
CA ASN A 122 -20.97 -8.34 -3.55
C ASN A 122 -21.50 -6.91 -3.39
N ILE A 123 -20.83 -5.95 -4.03
CA ILE A 123 -21.30 -4.56 -4.13
C ILE A 123 -22.24 -4.49 -5.33
N PRO A 124 -23.52 -4.09 -5.14
CA PRO A 124 -24.52 -4.30 -6.17
C PRO A 124 -24.40 -3.36 -7.38
N GLY A 125 -23.95 -2.12 -7.22
CA GLY A 125 -23.94 -1.13 -8.30
C GLY A 125 -25.32 -0.89 -8.90
N ILE A 126 -25.38 -0.34 -10.13
CA ILE A 126 -26.61 -0.16 -10.89
C ILE A 126 -26.75 -1.32 -11.89
N PRO A 127 -27.82 -2.11 -11.86
CA PRO A 127 -28.01 -3.23 -12.79
C PRO A 127 -27.90 -2.80 -14.25
N GLY A 128 -27.00 -3.47 -15.00
CA GLY A 128 -26.73 -3.15 -16.39
C GLY A 128 -25.73 -2.03 -16.65
N PHE A 129 -25.16 -1.43 -15.59
CA PHE A 129 -24.04 -0.51 -15.69
C PHE A 129 -22.74 -1.29 -15.53
N GLY A 130 -22.05 -1.50 -16.64
CA GLY A 130 -20.67 -1.97 -16.62
C GLY A 130 -19.69 -0.80 -16.69
N GLU A 131 -18.39 -1.10 -16.62
CA GLU A 131 -17.29 -0.12 -16.63
C GLU A 131 -17.46 0.94 -17.73
N LYS A 132 -17.73 0.52 -18.97
CA LYS A 132 -17.88 1.45 -20.12
C LYS A 132 -19.04 2.47 -19.92
N THR A 133 -20.17 2.00 -19.38
CA THR A 133 -21.32 2.88 -19.15
C THR A 133 -21.06 3.82 -17.98
N ALA A 134 -20.47 3.32 -16.92
CA ALA A 134 -20.12 4.12 -15.75
C ALA A 134 -19.08 5.20 -16.11
N LEU A 135 -18.00 4.83 -16.81
CA LEU A 135 -16.98 5.78 -17.31
C LEU A 135 -17.62 6.87 -18.19
N LYS A 136 -18.49 6.51 -19.13
CA LYS A 136 -19.16 7.49 -20.00
C LYS A 136 -19.86 8.58 -19.20
N TYR A 137 -20.55 8.22 -18.14
CA TYR A 137 -21.29 9.20 -17.32
C TYR A 137 -20.37 9.96 -16.37
N LEU A 138 -19.36 9.32 -15.80
CA LEU A 138 -18.36 10.00 -14.96
C LEU A 138 -17.53 11.01 -15.75
N HIS A 139 -17.13 10.70 -16.98
CA HIS A 139 -16.42 11.66 -17.84
C HIS A 139 -17.27 12.90 -18.17
N ARG A 140 -18.60 12.73 -18.27
CA ARG A 140 -19.50 13.83 -18.59
C ARG A 140 -19.91 14.65 -17.36
N PHE A 141 -20.11 14.03 -16.23
CA PHE A 141 -20.71 14.65 -15.05
C PHE A 141 -19.78 14.72 -13.85
N GLY A 142 -18.62 14.10 -13.91
CA GLY A 142 -17.56 14.16 -12.90
C GLY A 142 -17.74 13.23 -11.70
N SER A 143 -18.96 13.05 -11.22
CA SER A 143 -19.24 12.26 -10.01
C SER A 143 -20.66 11.66 -10.05
N ILE A 144 -20.95 10.74 -9.13
CA ILE A 144 -22.33 10.25 -8.92
C ILE A 144 -23.25 11.43 -8.60
N ASP A 145 -22.83 12.35 -7.76
CA ASP A 145 -23.63 13.53 -7.43
C ASP A 145 -23.91 14.38 -8.67
N GLY A 146 -22.87 14.66 -9.48
CA GLY A 146 -23.02 15.40 -10.74
C GLY A 146 -23.91 14.68 -11.76
N ILE A 147 -23.92 13.35 -11.80
CA ILE A 147 -24.85 12.57 -12.63
C ILE A 147 -26.31 12.82 -12.21
N TYR A 148 -26.59 12.83 -10.91
CA TYR A 148 -27.96 13.07 -10.41
C TYR A 148 -28.38 14.54 -10.53
N GLU A 149 -27.48 15.49 -10.38
CA GLU A 149 -27.73 16.91 -10.66
C GLU A 149 -28.03 17.15 -12.14
N GLY A 150 -27.34 16.44 -13.02
CA GLY A 150 -27.53 16.53 -14.47
C GLY A 150 -28.44 15.47 -15.06
N ILE A 151 -29.29 14.79 -14.28
CA ILE A 151 -30.06 13.61 -14.68
C ILE A 151 -30.95 13.84 -15.92
N ASP A 152 -31.54 15.03 -16.04
CA ASP A 152 -32.39 15.41 -17.17
C ASP A 152 -31.60 15.59 -18.48
N GLN A 153 -30.30 15.76 -18.42
CA GLN A 153 -29.42 15.86 -19.59
C GLN A 153 -29.06 14.48 -20.15
N ILE A 154 -29.47 13.40 -19.50
CA ILE A 154 -29.23 12.04 -19.98
C ILE A 154 -30.25 11.68 -21.06
N GLU A 155 -29.79 11.66 -22.30
CA GLU A 155 -30.64 11.43 -23.47
C GLU A 155 -31.21 10.02 -23.53
N ARG A 156 -30.42 9.01 -23.09
CA ARG A 156 -30.83 7.61 -23.11
C ARG A 156 -31.81 7.33 -22.00
N SER A 157 -33.11 7.30 -22.33
CA SER A 157 -34.19 7.12 -21.37
C SER A 157 -34.03 5.91 -20.45
N ARG A 158 -33.56 4.77 -21.02
CA ARG A 158 -33.29 3.54 -20.25
C ARG A 158 -32.25 3.78 -19.12
N ASP A 159 -31.14 4.46 -19.45
CA ASP A 159 -30.05 4.68 -18.47
C ASP A 159 -30.51 5.68 -17.40
N ARG A 160 -31.26 6.71 -17.80
CA ARG A 160 -31.85 7.67 -16.87
C ARG A 160 -32.85 6.98 -15.92
N GLU A 161 -33.66 6.10 -16.44
CA GLU A 161 -34.66 5.34 -15.65
C GLU A 161 -33.96 4.40 -14.65
N LEU A 162 -32.89 3.71 -15.05
CA LEU A 162 -32.09 2.88 -14.17
C LEU A 162 -31.38 3.69 -13.08
N LEU A 163 -30.80 4.83 -13.43
CA LEU A 163 -30.16 5.74 -12.46
C LEU A 163 -31.17 6.21 -11.42
N LEU A 164 -32.35 6.68 -11.83
CA LEU A 164 -33.41 7.12 -10.90
C LEU A 164 -33.87 5.97 -10.01
N ARG A 165 -34.11 4.80 -10.59
CA ARG A 165 -34.64 3.63 -9.87
C ARG A 165 -33.65 3.10 -8.83
N TYR A 166 -32.35 3.10 -9.14
CA TYR A 166 -31.30 2.51 -8.30
C TYR A 166 -30.41 3.55 -7.61
N ARG A 167 -30.94 4.77 -7.42
CA ARG A 167 -30.19 5.88 -6.81
C ARG A 167 -29.59 5.50 -5.46
N ASP A 168 -30.41 5.04 -4.54
CA ASP A 168 -29.97 4.70 -3.18
C ASP A 168 -28.96 3.56 -3.19
N GLN A 169 -29.11 2.61 -4.13
CA GLN A 169 -28.19 1.51 -4.31
C GLN A 169 -26.82 1.97 -4.85
N ALA A 170 -26.78 2.97 -5.73
CA ALA A 170 -25.52 3.56 -6.20
C ALA A 170 -24.75 4.24 -5.05
N TYR A 171 -25.45 5.01 -4.20
CA TYR A 171 -24.86 5.63 -3.03
C TYR A 171 -24.41 4.62 -1.98
N LEU A 172 -25.20 3.57 -1.73
CA LEU A 172 -24.80 2.47 -0.88
C LEU A 172 -23.54 1.79 -1.41
N SER A 173 -23.51 1.50 -2.72
CA SER A 173 -22.35 0.88 -3.37
C SER A 173 -21.10 1.76 -3.28
N ARG A 174 -21.23 3.06 -3.50
CA ARG A 174 -20.15 4.04 -3.28
C ARG A 174 -19.64 3.98 -1.84
N LYS A 175 -20.54 4.00 -0.87
CA LYS A 175 -20.17 3.91 0.56
C LYS A 175 -19.44 2.62 0.89
N LEU A 176 -19.90 1.48 0.36
CA LEU A 176 -19.26 0.18 0.57
C LEU A 176 -17.88 0.06 -0.09
N ALA A 177 -17.68 0.75 -1.22
CA ALA A 177 -16.41 0.77 -1.95
C ALA A 177 -15.40 1.77 -1.37
N THR A 178 -15.82 2.68 -0.49
CA THR A 178 -14.96 3.72 0.06
C THR A 178 -14.11 3.18 1.20
N ILE A 179 -12.80 3.31 1.09
CA ILE A 179 -11.83 3.00 2.15
C ILE A 179 -11.86 4.15 3.17
N VAL A 180 -12.01 3.80 4.44
CA VAL A 180 -11.96 4.77 5.55
C VAL A 180 -10.49 5.14 5.83
N THR A 181 -10.18 6.44 5.91
CA THR A 181 -8.79 6.92 6.01
C THR A 181 -8.52 7.81 7.23
N ASP A 182 -9.43 7.84 8.18
CA ASP A 182 -9.39 8.70 9.37
C ASP A 182 -9.56 7.95 10.69
N LEU A 183 -9.19 6.66 10.69
CA LEU A 183 -9.30 5.83 11.88
C LEU A 183 -8.32 6.25 12.97
N GLU A 184 -8.72 6.06 14.21
CA GLU A 184 -7.78 6.01 15.32
C GLU A 184 -6.87 4.79 15.16
N THR A 185 -5.55 5.03 15.10
CA THR A 185 -4.56 3.98 14.81
C THR A 185 -4.05 3.32 16.09
N PRO A 186 -3.81 1.98 16.08
CA PRO A 186 -3.30 1.25 17.25
C PRO A 186 -1.95 1.75 17.77
N ILE A 187 -1.08 2.18 16.86
CA ILE A 187 0.25 2.76 17.19
C ILE A 187 0.52 3.97 16.30
N ALA A 188 1.41 4.84 16.72
CA ALA A 188 1.77 6.02 15.95
C ALA A 188 2.54 5.65 14.68
N ILE A 189 2.34 6.44 13.61
CA ILE A 189 3.01 6.20 12.31
C ILE A 189 4.54 6.21 12.44
N GLU A 190 5.10 7.03 13.30
CA GLU A 190 6.55 7.10 13.54
C GLU A 190 7.12 5.80 14.12
N GLU A 191 6.31 5.10 14.90
CA GLU A 191 6.68 3.79 15.43
C GLU A 191 6.58 2.71 14.36
N CYS A 192 5.55 2.77 13.51
CA CYS A 192 5.38 1.86 12.37
C CYS A 192 6.53 1.98 11.37
N CYS A 193 6.98 3.20 11.05
CA CYS A 193 8.02 3.47 10.06
C CYS A 193 9.43 3.19 10.59
N ARG A 194 9.61 2.97 11.88
CA ARG A 194 10.92 2.69 12.46
C ARG A 194 11.29 1.24 12.25
N ARG A 195 12.25 0.99 11.34
CA ARG A 195 12.84 -0.34 11.20
C ARG A 195 13.63 -0.68 12.47
N LYS A 196 13.23 -1.75 13.17
CA LYS A 196 13.94 -2.29 14.31
C LYS A 196 14.87 -3.43 13.85
N PRO A 197 16.07 -3.59 14.42
CA PRO A 197 16.90 -4.76 14.16
C PRO A 197 16.21 -5.99 14.76
N TYR A 198 16.20 -7.08 14.01
CA TYR A 198 15.69 -8.37 14.51
C TYR A 198 16.83 -9.25 15.04
N ASP A 199 16.50 -10.15 15.95
CA ASP A 199 17.42 -11.14 16.48
C ASP A 199 17.60 -12.30 15.49
N HIS A 200 18.82 -12.43 14.96
CA HIS A 200 19.14 -13.43 13.96
C HIS A 200 18.98 -14.86 14.47
N GLN A 201 19.31 -15.13 15.76
CA GLN A 201 19.16 -16.45 16.34
C GLN A 201 17.67 -16.83 16.46
N LYS A 202 16.82 -15.91 16.90
CA LYS A 202 15.37 -16.12 16.93
C LYS A 202 14.79 -16.43 15.56
N LEU A 203 15.29 -15.77 14.50
CA LEU A 203 14.87 -16.05 13.13
C LEU A 203 15.30 -17.45 12.68
N LEU A 204 16.53 -17.88 13.02
CA LEU A 204 16.99 -19.24 12.73
C LEU A 204 16.15 -20.28 13.50
N ASP A 205 15.91 -20.06 14.79
CA ASP A 205 15.10 -20.95 15.62
C ASP A 205 13.67 -21.08 15.07
N PHE A 206 13.08 -19.95 14.61
CA PHE A 206 11.80 -19.97 13.93
C PHE A 206 11.85 -20.81 12.64
N CYS A 207 12.85 -20.62 11.79
CA CYS A 207 13.01 -21.37 10.54
C CYS A 207 13.20 -22.87 10.80
N VAL A 208 13.92 -23.26 11.85
CA VAL A 208 14.11 -24.67 12.28
C VAL A 208 12.78 -25.22 12.79
N LYS A 209 12.09 -24.50 13.67
CA LYS A 209 10.80 -24.89 14.25
C LYS A 209 9.74 -25.26 13.19
N TYR A 210 9.71 -24.50 12.12
CA TYR A 210 8.73 -24.69 11.03
C TYR A 210 9.32 -25.40 9.79
N GLU A 211 10.51 -26.00 9.92
CA GLU A 211 11.19 -26.80 8.87
C GLU A 211 11.41 -26.03 7.56
N PHE A 212 11.65 -24.73 7.61
CA PHE A 212 12.01 -23.92 6.46
C PHE A 212 13.46 -24.14 6.03
N LYS A 213 13.78 -25.34 5.55
CA LYS A 213 15.14 -25.80 5.22
C LYS A 213 15.91 -24.84 4.30
N SER A 214 15.25 -24.30 3.30
CA SER A 214 15.87 -23.32 2.36
C SER A 214 16.24 -22.01 3.06
N LEU A 215 15.38 -21.54 3.97
CA LEU A 215 15.64 -20.31 4.73
C LEU A 215 16.71 -20.56 5.82
N VAL A 216 16.69 -21.72 6.50
CA VAL A 216 17.76 -22.11 7.42
C VAL A 216 19.10 -22.07 6.70
N LYS A 217 19.23 -22.75 5.54
CA LYS A 217 20.46 -22.72 4.75
C LYS A 217 20.87 -21.31 4.38
N ARG A 218 19.92 -20.53 3.90
CA ARG A 218 20.12 -19.14 3.51
C ARG A 218 20.57 -18.27 4.68
N PHE A 219 19.99 -18.41 5.87
CA PHE A 219 20.31 -17.61 7.04
C PHE A 219 21.50 -18.14 7.85
N SER A 220 21.89 -19.41 7.73
CA SER A 220 23.09 -19.98 8.38
C SER A 220 24.40 -19.64 7.66
N GLN A 221 24.37 -19.45 6.35
CA GLN A 221 25.58 -19.18 5.54
C GLN A 221 26.03 -17.71 5.55
N ASP A 222 25.26 -16.85 6.15
CA ASP A 222 25.33 -15.41 5.92
C ASP A 222 25.65 -14.57 7.19
N GLY A 223 26.46 -15.10 8.08
CA GLY A 223 26.94 -14.32 9.23
C GLY A 223 27.88 -13.16 8.87
N GLU A 224 28.50 -13.17 7.70
CA GLU A 224 29.47 -12.15 7.28
C GLU A 224 29.16 -11.41 5.99
N ASP A 225 28.36 -11.99 5.04
CA ASP A 225 28.17 -11.38 3.71
C ASP A 225 26.83 -10.64 3.51
N ARG A 226 26.02 -10.46 4.53
CA ARG A 226 24.59 -10.09 4.37
C ARG A 226 24.18 -8.65 4.53
N LEU A 227 25.09 -7.76 4.76
CA LEU A 227 24.79 -6.34 4.58
C LEU A 227 24.69 -5.96 3.08
N GLU A 228 25.24 -6.80 2.18
CA GLU A 228 25.26 -6.54 0.74
C GLU A 228 24.14 -7.22 -0.09
N ALA A 229 23.53 -8.29 0.37
CA ALA A 229 22.59 -9.10 -0.42
C ALA A 229 21.09 -8.76 -0.25
N GLY A 230 20.73 -7.80 0.59
CA GLY A 230 19.36 -7.35 0.85
C GLY A 230 18.78 -6.42 -0.22
N PHE A 231 19.61 -5.88 -1.08
CA PHE A 231 19.22 -5.05 -2.22
C PHE A 231 19.62 -5.81 -3.50
N GLY A 232 18.62 -6.41 -4.17
CA GLY A 232 18.85 -7.12 -5.43
C GLY A 232 19.63 -6.24 -6.41
N ASN A 233 20.64 -6.84 -7.07
CA ASN A 233 21.41 -6.34 -8.23
C ASN A 233 21.32 -4.84 -8.54
N LEU A 234 21.59 -4.00 -7.55
CA LEU A 234 21.98 -2.63 -7.81
C LEU A 234 23.45 -2.68 -8.26
N ALA A 235 23.72 -2.13 -9.44
CA ALA A 235 25.09 -1.91 -9.89
C ALA A 235 25.89 -1.27 -8.75
N PRO A 236 27.20 -1.64 -8.57
CA PRO A 236 28.01 -1.04 -7.54
C PRO A 236 27.92 0.48 -7.65
N LEU A 237 27.39 1.13 -6.61
CA LEU A 237 27.38 2.58 -6.57
C LEU A 237 28.84 3.01 -6.44
N GLU A 238 29.38 3.68 -7.46
CA GLU A 238 30.66 4.37 -7.34
C GLU A 238 30.45 5.50 -6.33
N TYR A 239 31.05 5.35 -5.16
CA TYR A 239 31.02 6.37 -4.12
C TYR A 239 32.42 6.85 -3.79
N THR A 240 32.56 8.12 -3.56
CA THR A 240 33.78 8.74 -3.08
C THR A 240 33.67 8.98 -1.58
N ILE A 241 34.50 8.34 -0.79
CA ILE A 241 34.59 8.62 0.65
C ILE A 241 35.37 9.91 0.85
N GLN A 242 34.70 10.95 1.30
CA GLN A 242 35.37 12.18 1.75
C GLN A 242 35.32 12.23 3.28
N PRO A 243 36.43 12.28 3.98
CA PRO A 243 36.39 12.53 5.41
C PRO A 243 35.85 13.95 5.65
N ILE A 244 34.85 14.03 6.50
CA ILE A 244 34.22 15.30 6.91
C ILE A 244 34.82 15.62 8.28
N ASP A 245 35.56 16.72 8.36
CA ASP A 245 35.93 17.33 9.62
C ASP A 245 34.83 18.29 10.11
N ALA A 246 35.03 18.85 11.30
CA ALA A 246 34.04 19.76 11.88
C ALA A 246 33.77 21.02 11.04
N SER A 247 34.67 21.37 10.09
CA SER A 247 34.51 22.53 9.20
C SER A 247 33.67 22.25 7.95
N GLY A 248 33.50 20.97 7.61
CA GLY A 248 32.73 20.51 6.45
C GLY A 248 31.26 20.15 6.75
N SER A 249 30.84 20.18 8.03
CA SER A 249 29.50 19.74 8.46
C SER A 249 28.37 20.56 7.86
N ASP A 250 28.54 21.86 7.69
CA ASP A 250 27.50 22.77 7.20
C ASP A 250 27.19 22.52 5.72
N SER A 251 28.22 22.22 4.90
CA SER A 251 28.05 21.93 3.48
C SER A 251 27.32 20.58 3.27
N VAL A 252 27.49 19.62 4.16
CA VAL A 252 26.80 18.33 4.13
C VAL A 252 25.36 18.48 4.57
N ALA A 253 25.11 19.25 5.63
CA ALA A 253 23.77 19.55 6.10
C ALA A 253 22.93 20.28 5.02
N GLU A 254 23.56 21.22 4.30
CA GLU A 254 22.94 21.98 3.21
C GLU A 254 22.58 21.09 2.00
N ARG A 255 23.45 20.14 1.64
CA ARG A 255 23.19 19.15 0.58
C ARG A 255 22.11 18.16 0.97
N LEU A 256 22.08 17.68 2.22
CA LEU A 256 21.08 16.75 2.71
C LEU A 256 19.71 17.40 2.84
N SER A 257 19.64 18.69 3.19
CA SER A 257 18.37 19.44 3.28
C SER A 257 17.71 19.64 1.90
N SER A 258 18.47 19.59 0.82
CA SER A 258 17.99 19.71 -0.55
C SER A 258 17.73 18.36 -1.23
N ALA A 259 18.16 17.25 -0.64
CA ALA A 259 18.00 15.93 -1.21
C ALA A 259 16.58 15.39 -0.93
N ARG A 260 15.90 14.90 -1.98
CA ARG A 260 14.59 14.26 -1.86
C ARG A 260 14.65 12.87 -1.23
N ARG A 261 15.81 12.20 -1.33
CA ARG A 261 16.08 10.87 -0.79
C ARG A 261 17.51 10.83 -0.26
N CYS A 262 17.69 10.27 0.93
CA CYS A 262 19.01 10.07 1.51
C CYS A 262 19.16 8.61 1.92
N ALA A 263 20.30 7.99 1.57
CA ALA A 263 20.72 6.72 2.16
C ALA A 263 21.70 6.99 3.29
N ILE A 264 21.48 6.35 4.43
CA ILE A 264 22.37 6.44 5.59
C ILE A 264 22.96 5.04 5.83
N GLN A 265 24.28 4.95 5.81
CA GLN A 265 25.01 3.73 6.11
C GLN A 265 25.92 3.93 7.30
N PHE A 266 25.79 3.07 8.31
CA PHE A 266 26.69 3.02 9.45
C PHE A 266 27.84 2.04 9.15
N LEU A 267 29.08 2.52 9.22
CA LEU A 267 30.26 1.70 9.14
C LEU A 267 30.70 1.34 10.55
N THR A 268 30.67 0.05 10.88
CA THR A 268 31.09 -0.45 12.20
C THR A 268 32.22 -1.41 12.09
N ALA A 269 33.15 -1.37 13.05
CA ALA A 269 34.17 -2.41 13.21
C ALA A 269 33.55 -3.72 13.70
N GLY A 270 34.24 -4.87 13.54
CA GLY A 270 33.78 -6.18 13.99
C GLY A 270 33.43 -6.30 15.49
N ASN A 271 33.84 -5.31 16.29
CA ASN A 271 33.49 -5.18 17.73
C ASN A 271 32.28 -4.25 17.97
N GLY A 272 31.53 -3.87 16.94
CA GLY A 272 30.36 -2.99 17.03
C GLY A 272 30.69 -1.50 17.19
N LYS A 273 31.97 -1.11 17.21
CA LYS A 273 32.36 0.30 17.32
C LYS A 273 32.04 1.03 16.01
N LEU A 274 31.32 2.15 16.08
CA LEU A 274 31.05 3.01 14.94
C LEU A 274 32.37 3.58 14.39
N LEU A 275 32.69 3.28 13.15
CA LEU A 275 33.89 3.78 12.43
C LEU A 275 33.55 5.02 11.60
N GLY A 276 32.32 5.12 11.14
CA GLY A 276 31.89 6.21 10.29
C GLY A 276 30.40 6.16 9.96
N LEU A 277 29.93 7.23 9.37
CA LEU A 277 28.57 7.39 8.87
C LEU A 277 28.68 7.74 7.38
N GLY A 278 28.17 6.87 6.51
CA GLY A 278 28.02 7.17 5.09
C GLY A 278 26.68 7.83 4.82
N LEU A 279 26.68 8.98 4.15
CA LEU A 279 25.49 9.69 3.71
C LEU A 279 25.57 9.81 2.17
N SER A 280 24.49 9.48 1.48
CA SER A 280 24.37 9.63 0.03
C SER A 280 23.05 10.28 -0.32
N ASP A 281 23.09 11.26 -1.21
CA ASP A 281 21.93 11.76 -1.92
C ASP A 281 21.61 10.79 -3.05
N LEU A 282 20.45 10.18 -3.00
CA LEU A 282 19.92 9.37 -4.09
C LEU A 282 19.30 10.32 -5.13
N LYS A 283 19.93 10.39 -6.29
CA LYS A 283 19.43 11.14 -7.45
C LYS A 283 18.33 10.36 -8.19
#